data_66c9fd2e82c266e9b1a672369ac2e340
#
_entry.id   66c9fd2e82c266e9b1a672369ac2e340
#
_cell.length_a   1.000
_cell.length_b   1.000
_cell.length_c   1.000
_cell.angle_alpha   90.00
_cell.angle_beta   90.00
_cell.angle_gamma   90.00
#
_symmetry.space_group_name_H-M   'P 1'
#
loop_
_entity.id
_entity.type
_entity.pdbx_description
1 polymer ?
#
loop_
_entity_poly.entity_id
_entity_poly.type
_entity_poly.pdbx_seq_one_letter_code
_entity_poly.pdbx_strand_id
1 'polypeptide(L)'
;PALMGFCTTGEKFDVRTIPESWIFLQDIPIFPFGSQYDEHLEELAEEFKTRPFVMLANDSVLVTGDKLINTFDRLEVADFSARSLILAAPLGSLKPITDDQIEELRVAFHVGE
;
A
#
# COMPACT_ATOMS: atom_id res chain seq x y z
N PRO A 1 10.26 -4.52 8.28
CA PRO A 1 10.79 -3.38 9.07
C PRO A 1 10.65 -2.04 8.37
N ALA A 2 10.98 -1.96 7.08
CA ALA A 2 10.91 -0.70 6.34
C ALA A 2 9.49 -0.12 6.30
N LEU A 3 8.50 -0.98 6.11
CA LEU A 3 7.10 -0.60 6.03
C LEU A 3 6.60 0.03 7.35
N MET A 4 7.11 -0.45 8.48
CA MET A 4 6.74 0.09 9.79
C MET A 4 7.17 1.54 9.97
N GLY A 5 8.21 1.99 9.27
CA GLY A 5 8.59 3.40 9.26
C GLY A 5 7.47 4.32 8.80
N PHE A 6 6.70 3.89 7.82
CA PHE A 6 5.54 4.64 7.33
C PHE A 6 4.36 4.57 8.30
N CYS A 7 4.17 3.43 8.96
CA CYS A 7 3.12 3.29 9.97
C CYS A 7 3.36 4.19 11.18
N THR A 8 4.62 4.39 11.56
CA THR A 8 4.96 5.15 12.76
C THR A 8 5.10 6.65 12.52
N THR A 9 5.47 7.05 11.31
CA THR A 9 5.67 8.48 10.99
C THR A 9 4.42 9.12 10.37
N GLY A 10 3.53 8.31 9.81
CA GLY A 10 2.40 8.82 9.04
C GLY A 10 2.78 9.44 7.71
N GLU A 11 4.04 9.25 7.26
CA GLU A 11 4.46 9.73 5.95
C GLU A 11 3.70 9.01 4.84
N LYS A 12 3.45 9.73 3.74
CA LYS A 12 2.76 9.16 2.60
C LYS A 12 3.56 8.02 2.01
N PHE A 13 2.92 6.86 1.90
CA PHE A 13 3.48 5.72 1.20
C PHE A 13 3.12 5.82 -0.28
N ASP A 14 4.04 6.31 -1.11
CA ASP A 14 3.78 6.47 -2.52
C ASP A 14 4.03 5.16 -3.26
N VAL A 15 2.97 4.58 -3.81
CA VAL A 15 3.02 3.31 -4.54
C VAL A 15 3.37 3.48 -6.03
N ARG A 16 3.46 4.72 -6.50
CA ARG A 16 3.76 5.02 -7.91
C ARG A 16 5.26 5.04 -8.20
N THR A 17 6.00 4.13 -7.58
CA THR A 17 7.46 3.99 -7.73
C THR A 17 7.82 3.17 -8.96
N ILE A 18 7.31 1.96 -9.04
CA ILE A 18 7.44 1.06 -10.18
C ILE A 18 6.08 0.43 -10.47
N PRO A 19 5.84 -0.08 -11.69
CA PRO A 19 4.55 -0.68 -12.03
C PRO A 19 4.09 -1.75 -11.07
N GLU A 20 4.99 -2.64 -10.63
CA GLU A 20 4.67 -3.72 -9.71
C GLU A 20 4.09 -3.21 -8.39
N SER A 21 4.67 -2.15 -7.83
CA SER A 21 4.18 -1.57 -6.57
C SER A 21 2.74 -1.09 -6.70
N TRP A 22 2.43 -0.37 -7.77
CA TRP A 22 1.07 0.11 -7.98
C TRP A 22 0.08 -1.02 -8.28
N ILE A 23 0.47 -1.98 -9.13
CA ILE A 23 -0.41 -3.10 -9.51
C ILE A 23 -0.82 -3.92 -8.28
N PHE A 24 0.13 -4.24 -7.40
CA PHE A 24 -0.14 -5.08 -6.23
C PHE A 24 -0.76 -4.34 -5.06
N LEU A 25 -0.43 -3.06 -4.88
CA LEU A 25 -0.82 -2.32 -3.67
C LEU A 25 -1.93 -1.31 -3.90
N GLN A 26 -1.97 -0.68 -5.08
CA GLN A 26 -2.86 0.44 -5.37
C GLN A 26 -2.66 1.54 -4.32
N ASP A 27 -3.66 2.35 -4.04
CA ASP A 27 -3.57 3.36 -2.99
C ASP A 27 -3.75 2.70 -1.62
N ILE A 28 -2.85 3.00 -0.69
CA ILE A 28 -2.88 2.40 0.64
C ILE A 28 -3.46 3.41 1.63
N PRO A 29 -4.67 3.18 2.15
CA PRO A 29 -5.23 4.04 3.20
C PRO A 29 -4.56 3.79 4.54
N ILE A 30 -4.51 4.83 5.36
CA ILE A 30 -4.03 4.77 6.75
C ILE A 30 -5.21 5.06 7.66
N PHE A 31 -5.52 4.12 8.55
CA PHE A 31 -6.55 4.27 9.56
C PHE A 31 -5.94 4.67 10.90
N PRO A 32 -6.67 5.41 11.73
CA PRO A 32 -6.18 5.80 13.05
C PRO A 32 -5.82 4.60 13.93
N PHE A 33 -4.93 4.83 14.89
CA PHE A 33 -4.56 3.81 15.87
C PHE A 33 -5.81 3.24 16.57
N GLY A 34 -5.88 1.93 16.65
CA GLY A 34 -6.98 1.25 17.33
C GLY A 34 -8.23 1.03 16.49
N SER A 35 -8.22 1.37 15.20
CA SER A 35 -9.40 1.26 14.32
C SER A 35 -9.99 -0.14 14.25
N GLN A 36 -9.17 -1.18 14.47
CA GLN A 36 -9.63 -2.57 14.47
C GLN A 36 -10.49 -2.92 15.70
N TYR A 37 -10.55 -2.03 16.70
CA TYR A 37 -11.25 -2.27 17.97
C TYR A 37 -12.34 -1.24 18.29
N ASP A 38 -12.50 -0.19 17.50
CA ASP A 38 -13.39 0.93 17.80
C ASP A 38 -14.47 1.14 16.72
N GLU A 39 -15.05 2.34 16.67
CA GLU A 39 -16.11 2.69 15.71
C GLU A 39 -15.67 2.64 14.25
N HIS A 40 -14.35 2.60 13.98
CA HIS A 40 -13.82 2.51 12.63
C HIS A 40 -13.82 1.08 12.07
N LEU A 41 -14.17 0.07 12.88
CA LEU A 41 -14.07 -1.33 12.45
C LEU A 41 -14.92 -1.62 11.20
N GLU A 42 -16.13 -1.09 11.13
CA GLU A 42 -17.00 -1.29 9.96
C GLU A 42 -16.42 -0.64 8.71
N GLU A 43 -15.89 0.56 8.86
CA GLU A 43 -15.25 1.31 7.79
C GLU A 43 -14.01 0.58 7.28
N LEU A 44 -13.21 0.03 8.21
CA LEU A 44 -12.04 -0.77 7.90
C LEU A 44 -12.43 -2.03 7.12
N ALA A 45 -13.47 -2.73 7.56
CA ALA A 45 -13.96 -3.93 6.88
C ALA A 45 -14.47 -3.60 5.47
N GLU A 46 -15.15 -2.46 5.30
CA GLU A 46 -15.65 -2.02 4.01
C GLU A 46 -14.50 -1.71 3.04
N GLU A 47 -13.41 -1.16 3.54
CA GLU A 47 -12.23 -0.85 2.73
C GLU A 47 -11.66 -2.10 2.07
N PHE A 48 -11.66 -3.24 2.75
CA PHE A 48 -11.14 -4.51 2.22
C PHE A 48 -11.98 -5.12 1.10
N LYS A 49 -13.14 -4.59 0.80
CA LYS A 49 -13.91 -5.02 -0.36
C LYS A 49 -13.28 -4.57 -1.67
N THR A 50 -12.54 -3.47 -1.64
CA THR A 50 -11.96 -2.87 -2.84
C THR A 50 -10.44 -2.72 -2.78
N ARG A 51 -9.85 -2.73 -1.59
CA ARG A 51 -8.42 -2.52 -1.39
C ARG A 51 -7.79 -3.68 -0.64
N PRO A 52 -6.67 -4.21 -1.17
CA PRO A 52 -6.03 -5.37 -0.56
C PRO A 52 -5.08 -5.05 0.59
N PHE A 53 -4.81 -3.77 0.86
CA PHE A 53 -3.78 -3.36 1.80
C PHE A 53 -4.20 -2.11 2.56
N VAL A 54 -4.08 -2.15 3.88
CA VAL A 54 -4.43 -1.03 4.77
C VAL A 54 -3.35 -0.90 5.85
N MET A 55 -2.97 0.32 6.19
CA MET A 55 -2.09 0.60 7.33
C MET A 55 -2.91 1.03 8.53
N LEU A 56 -2.52 0.55 9.70
CA LEU A 56 -3.04 1.01 10.98
C LEU A 56 -1.95 1.85 11.66
N ALA A 57 -2.21 3.13 11.88
CA ALA A 57 -1.21 4.06 12.41
C ALA A 57 -0.63 3.56 13.73
N ASN A 58 0.70 3.58 13.84
CA ASN A 58 1.47 3.16 15.02
C ASN A 58 1.25 1.72 15.46
N ASP A 59 0.72 0.88 14.59
CA ASP A 59 0.40 -0.50 14.96
C ASP A 59 0.93 -1.49 13.93
N SER A 60 0.28 -1.60 12.80
CA SER A 60 0.54 -2.70 11.87
C SER A 60 0.02 -2.40 10.47
N VAL A 61 0.17 -3.38 9.61
CA VAL A 61 -0.47 -3.39 8.31
C VAL A 61 -1.36 -4.62 8.21
N LEU A 62 -2.45 -4.49 7.46
CA LEU A 62 -3.35 -5.57 7.15
C LEU A 62 -3.33 -5.80 5.64
N VAL A 63 -3.14 -7.04 5.24
CA VAL A 63 -3.10 -7.41 3.83
C VAL A 63 -4.02 -8.59 3.60
N THR A 64 -4.76 -8.55 2.49
CA THR A 64 -5.69 -9.61 2.11
C THR A 64 -5.38 -10.13 0.72
N GLY A 65 -5.88 -11.30 0.40
CA GLY A 65 -5.74 -11.92 -0.91
C GLY A 65 -6.57 -13.20 -0.98
N ASP A 66 -6.64 -13.78 -2.16
CA ASP A 66 -7.39 -15.00 -2.42
C ASP A 66 -6.65 -16.27 -1.97
N LYS A 67 -5.32 -16.21 -1.95
CA LYS A 67 -4.44 -17.31 -1.53
C LYS A 67 -3.35 -16.79 -0.62
N LEU A 68 -2.88 -17.63 0.29
CA LEU A 68 -1.83 -17.26 1.24
C LEU A 68 -0.55 -16.80 0.53
N ILE A 69 -0.12 -17.51 -0.51
CA ILE A 69 1.11 -17.15 -1.22
C ILE A 69 0.99 -15.79 -1.91
N ASN A 70 -0.15 -15.48 -2.50
CA ASN A 70 -0.38 -14.20 -3.18
C ASN A 70 -0.45 -13.05 -2.17
N THR A 71 -1.04 -13.30 -1.01
CA THR A 71 -1.11 -12.34 0.09
C THR A 71 0.29 -12.04 0.64
N PHE A 72 1.10 -13.07 0.81
CA PHE A 72 2.49 -12.91 1.25
C PHE A 72 3.32 -12.14 0.21
N ASP A 73 3.17 -12.44 -1.07
CA ASP A 73 3.86 -11.71 -2.14
C ASP A 73 3.50 -10.22 -2.12
N ARG A 74 2.23 -9.91 -1.87
CA ARG A 74 1.78 -8.51 -1.76
C ARG A 74 2.47 -7.80 -0.60
N LEU A 75 2.60 -8.47 0.53
CA LEU A 75 3.33 -7.93 1.69
C LEU A 75 4.81 -7.69 1.37
N GLU A 76 5.45 -8.62 0.66
CA GLU A 76 6.85 -8.47 0.24
C GLU A 76 7.03 -7.27 -0.70
N VAL A 77 6.12 -7.09 -1.66
CA VAL A 77 6.15 -5.95 -2.57
C VAL A 77 6.03 -4.65 -1.78
N ALA A 78 5.17 -4.61 -0.78
CA ALA A 78 4.99 -3.44 0.07
C ALA A 78 6.27 -3.11 0.84
N ASP A 79 6.91 -4.09 1.47
CA ASP A 79 8.13 -3.85 2.24
C ASP A 79 9.31 -3.47 1.33
N PHE A 80 9.42 -4.11 0.18
CA PHE A 80 10.42 -3.75 -0.83
C PHE A 80 10.22 -2.31 -1.31
N SER A 81 8.99 -1.92 -1.61
CA SER A 81 8.66 -0.57 -2.05
C SER A 81 8.98 0.48 -0.98
N ALA A 82 8.66 0.18 0.27
CA ALA A 82 8.99 1.04 1.41
C ALA A 82 10.51 1.21 1.55
N ARG A 83 11.24 0.13 1.44
CA ARG A 83 12.71 0.16 1.49
C ARG A 83 13.30 1.00 0.36
N SER A 84 12.76 0.84 -0.85
CA SER A 84 13.20 1.62 -2.01
C SER A 84 12.99 3.12 -1.81
N LEU A 85 11.83 3.52 -1.28
CA LEU A 85 11.54 4.92 -0.97
C LEU A 85 12.52 5.50 0.05
N ILE A 86 12.79 4.75 1.11
CA ILE A 86 13.72 5.17 2.17
C ILE A 86 15.13 5.34 1.61
N LEU A 87 15.60 4.36 0.82
CA LEU A 87 16.96 4.39 0.25
C LEU A 87 17.10 5.44 -0.86
N ALA A 88 16.03 5.76 -1.56
CA ALA A 88 16.04 6.75 -2.62
C ALA A 88 15.99 8.20 -2.10
N ALA A 89 15.51 8.42 -0.88
CA ALA A 89 15.33 9.76 -0.33
C ALA A 89 16.58 10.64 -0.41
N PRO A 90 17.81 10.15 -0.11
CA PRO A 90 19.03 10.95 -0.25
C PRO A 90 19.39 11.28 -1.70
N LEU A 91 18.84 10.55 -2.68
CA LEU A 91 19.13 10.73 -4.10
C LEU A 91 18.29 11.84 -4.73
N GLY A 92 17.20 12.25 -4.08
CA GLY A 92 16.32 13.29 -4.57
C GLY A 92 14.86 12.95 -4.40
N SER A 93 14.00 13.77 -4.99
CA SER A 93 12.56 13.57 -4.94
C SER A 93 12.11 12.47 -5.89
N LEU A 94 11.13 11.68 -5.47
CA LEU A 94 10.49 10.70 -6.31
C LEU A 94 9.86 11.36 -7.53
N LYS A 95 10.05 10.74 -8.70
CA LYS A 95 9.30 11.06 -9.91
C LYS A 95 8.24 9.99 -10.09
N PRO A 96 7.01 10.21 -9.65
CA PRO A 96 6.00 9.16 -9.67
C PRO A 96 5.54 8.83 -11.09
N ILE A 97 5.03 7.61 -11.24
CA ILE A 97 4.33 7.22 -12.47
C ILE A 97 3.14 8.16 -12.66
N THR A 98 2.96 8.67 -13.87
CA THR A 98 1.92 9.65 -14.18
C THR A 98 0.53 9.04 -14.19
N ASP A 99 -0.49 9.90 -14.11
CA ASP A 99 -1.89 9.45 -14.15
C ASP A 99 -2.20 8.69 -15.45
N ASP A 100 -1.69 9.16 -16.59
CA ASP A 100 -1.89 8.49 -17.88
C ASP A 100 -1.24 7.10 -17.91
N GLN A 101 -0.04 6.99 -17.35
CA GLN A 101 0.67 5.72 -17.23
C GLN A 101 -0.03 4.76 -16.28
N ILE A 102 -0.59 5.27 -15.19
CA ILE A 102 -1.40 4.49 -14.26
C ILE A 102 -2.63 3.91 -14.98
N GLU A 103 -3.29 4.72 -15.80
CA GLU A 103 -4.45 4.25 -16.56
C GLU A 103 -4.06 3.15 -17.55
N GLU A 104 -2.92 3.27 -18.21
CA GLU A 104 -2.40 2.21 -19.09
C GLU A 104 -2.17 0.91 -18.32
N LEU A 105 -1.60 0.98 -17.12
CA LEU A 105 -1.38 -0.18 -16.27
C LEU A 105 -2.70 -0.79 -15.81
N ARG A 106 -3.64 0.06 -15.42
CA ARG A 106 -4.96 -0.39 -14.96
C ARG A 106 -5.66 -1.21 -16.02
N VAL A 107 -5.64 -0.76 -17.26
CA VAL A 107 -6.26 -1.46 -18.40
C VAL A 107 -5.50 -2.74 -18.73
N ALA A 108 -4.18 -2.66 -18.83
CA ALA A 108 -3.34 -3.79 -19.24
C ALA A 108 -3.39 -4.97 -18.25
N PHE A 109 -3.50 -4.68 -16.95
CA PHE A 109 -3.46 -5.69 -15.88
C PHE A 109 -4.81 -5.90 -15.20
N HIS A 110 -5.88 -5.29 -15.71
CA HIS A 110 -7.24 -5.45 -15.20
C HIS A 110 -7.37 -5.09 -13.71
N VAL A 111 -6.65 -4.06 -13.26
CA VAL A 111 -6.68 -3.62 -11.86
C VAL A 111 -8.01 -2.92 -11.57
N GLY A 112 -8.68 -3.35 -10.49
CA GLY A 112 -9.95 -2.77 -10.07
C GLY A 112 -11.18 -3.36 -10.77
N GLU A 113 -11.01 -4.43 -11.53
CA GLU A 113 -12.10 -5.17 -12.15
C GLU A 113 -12.60 -6.33 -11.29
#